data_392082971d759404e10ffbb6de349f13
#
_entry.id   392082971d759404e10ffbb6de349f13
#
_cell.length_a   1.000
_cell.length_b   1.000
_cell.length_c   1.000
_cell.angle_alpha   90.00
_cell.angle_beta   90.00
_cell.angle_gamma   90.00
#
_symmetry.space_group_name_H-M   'P 1'
#
loop_
_entity.id
_entity.type
_entity.pdbx_description
1 polymer ?
#
loop_
_entity_poly.entity_id
_entity_poly.type
_entity_poly.pdbx_seq_one_letter_code
_entity_poly.pdbx_strand_id
1 'polypeptide(L)'
;MTAERESHLTLWNLGSQQLHVAFDGGRVVSDAGLLAVRALEKPLRVIADLAQRLPDPRSPKFIHHSAEALLTQQVYQLLAGYPDGNDAQTLRDDPLFQILADVSPDAEQPLASASTLTRFQYASTRRQSELPPEERPVLLEQRAAQTGRIRILNDYLVDLFIRTRRTPPSEVVLDIDASDDPVHGRQTLSGYHGYFEQHQYFPLFVLDGISGFPLAAWLRPGTVHASCGAVEVLAALVARLRAAWPDLVIRVRADNGFGVPAVYDFCEREGLSYVIGYASNPVLQRATATALADVELYYALYGRRDPFVQRFEEIRDYQAESWSHARRIVAKVERTPQGSQRRFVVTNLADRPEAVYRDFYVYRGAVPEQPIGELKNGLRAERLSACGFCANAFRLLLHMVAYAIVVLFREATAAIPEVATASVGTLRQRLWKVAAVLVSGARRIWLHVSETWPQQGLWVRVQQAVQAFVAWWEDRAVLAAAEAPPM
;
A
#
# COMPACT_ATOMS: atom_id res chain seq x y z
N MET A 1 -27.85 41.98 32.53
CA MET A 1 -27.28 42.41 31.24
C MET A 1 -26.34 41.31 30.80
N THR A 2 -26.87 40.35 30.07
CA THR A 2 -26.09 39.28 29.42
C THR A 2 -25.41 39.89 28.20
N ALA A 3 -24.07 39.93 28.21
CA ALA A 3 -23.30 40.33 27.04
C ALA A 3 -23.65 39.36 25.88
N GLU A 4 -24.37 39.87 24.90
CA GLU A 4 -24.46 39.23 23.59
C GLU A 4 -23.01 39.07 23.12
N ARG A 5 -22.50 37.83 23.07
CA ARG A 5 -21.25 37.53 22.38
C ARG A 5 -21.49 37.94 20.93
N GLU A 6 -20.71 38.91 20.45
CA GLU A 6 -20.68 39.22 19.03
C GLU A 6 -20.48 37.89 18.26
N SER A 7 -21.53 37.47 17.59
CA SER A 7 -21.58 36.16 16.89
C SER A 7 -20.75 36.15 15.62
N HIS A 8 -20.09 37.25 15.27
CA HIS A 8 -19.33 37.40 14.03
C HIS A 8 -18.10 38.31 14.20
N LEU A 9 -17.11 38.10 13.36
CA LEU A 9 -15.94 38.94 13.21
C LEU A 9 -16.05 39.75 11.94
N THR A 10 -15.84 41.05 12.02
CA THR A 10 -15.73 41.92 10.86
C THR A 10 -14.27 41.98 10.41
N LEU A 11 -14.00 41.71 9.14
CA LEU A 11 -12.64 41.67 8.58
C LEU A 11 -12.35 42.94 7.77
N TRP A 12 -12.44 42.89 6.47
CA TRP A 12 -12.17 44.00 5.57
C TRP A 12 -13.31 44.22 4.60
N ASN A 13 -13.27 45.35 3.88
CA ASN A 13 -14.27 45.66 2.86
C ASN A 13 -13.84 45.10 1.51
N LEU A 14 -14.73 44.41 0.81
CA LEU A 14 -14.61 44.03 -0.57
C LEU A 14 -15.47 45.01 -1.41
N GLY A 15 -14.85 46.08 -1.90
CA GLY A 15 -15.56 47.16 -2.52
C GLY A 15 -16.48 47.89 -1.50
N SER A 16 -17.79 47.91 -1.78
CA SER A 16 -18.81 48.47 -0.87
C SER A 16 -19.34 47.45 0.17
N GLN A 17 -18.92 46.18 0.10
CA GLN A 17 -19.41 45.12 0.97
C GLN A 17 -18.44 44.87 2.11
N GLN A 18 -18.93 44.80 3.34
CA GLN A 18 -18.17 44.45 4.53
C GLN A 18 -18.13 42.92 4.67
N LEU A 19 -16.93 42.35 4.84
CA LEU A 19 -16.75 40.93 5.05
C LEU A 19 -16.87 40.56 6.53
N HIS A 20 -17.79 39.64 6.82
CA HIS A 20 -17.99 39.09 8.15
C HIS A 20 -17.73 37.60 8.20
N VAL A 21 -17.24 37.09 9.33
CA VAL A 21 -17.10 35.68 9.67
C VAL A 21 -17.95 35.37 10.88
N ALA A 22 -18.87 34.44 10.78
CA ALA A 22 -19.71 33.98 11.87
C ALA A 22 -19.45 32.46 12.14
N PHE A 23 -19.66 32.03 13.39
CA PHE A 23 -19.48 30.63 13.82
C PHE A 23 -20.85 29.95 14.03
N ASP A 24 -21.76 30.17 13.11
CA ASP A 24 -23.15 29.70 13.11
C ASP A 24 -23.44 28.71 11.94
N GLY A 25 -22.42 28.30 11.20
CA GLY A 25 -22.55 27.42 10.03
C GLY A 25 -22.95 25.97 10.32
N GLY A 26 -23.23 25.62 11.57
CA GLY A 26 -23.60 24.27 11.98
C GLY A 26 -22.43 23.31 12.07
N ARG A 27 -22.73 22.01 12.06
CA ARG A 27 -21.69 20.95 12.06
C ARG A 27 -21.19 20.70 10.65
N VAL A 28 -20.04 21.28 10.31
CA VAL A 28 -19.40 21.13 8.99
C VAL A 28 -18.33 20.05 9.07
N VAL A 29 -18.30 19.16 8.08
CA VAL A 29 -17.26 18.14 7.88
C VAL A 29 -16.53 18.42 6.57
N SER A 30 -15.24 18.00 6.47
CA SER A 30 -14.37 18.32 5.32
C SER A 30 -14.13 17.14 4.36
N ASP A 31 -14.44 15.93 4.78
CA ASP A 31 -14.04 14.70 4.09
C ASP A 31 -15.25 13.81 3.74
N ALA A 32 -16.45 14.41 3.52
CA ALA A 32 -17.71 13.70 3.33
C ALA A 32 -17.69 12.68 2.17
N GLY A 33 -16.82 12.86 1.19
CA GLY A 33 -16.67 11.93 0.08
C GLY A 33 -16.13 10.55 0.48
N LEU A 34 -15.51 10.40 1.66
CA LEU A 34 -15.09 9.10 2.21
C LEU A 34 -16.26 8.15 2.47
N LEU A 35 -17.49 8.65 2.51
CA LEU A 35 -18.68 7.79 2.59
C LEU A 35 -18.81 6.86 1.38
N ALA A 36 -18.31 7.24 0.19
CA ALA A 36 -18.25 6.35 -0.96
C ALA A 36 -17.31 5.15 -0.72
N VAL A 37 -16.18 5.40 -0.05
CA VAL A 37 -15.24 4.34 0.34
C VAL A 37 -15.85 3.46 1.43
N ARG A 38 -16.55 4.05 2.40
CA ARG A 38 -17.23 3.28 3.47
C ARG A 38 -18.36 2.42 2.92
N ALA A 39 -19.11 2.92 1.92
CA ALA A 39 -20.15 2.16 1.25
C ALA A 39 -19.62 0.90 0.54
N LEU A 40 -18.36 0.90 0.10
CA LEU A 40 -17.67 -0.28 -0.42
C LEU A 40 -17.12 -1.16 0.70
N GLU A 41 -16.33 -0.57 1.60
CA GLU A 41 -15.54 -1.30 2.59
C GLU A 41 -16.41 -2.08 3.58
N LYS A 42 -17.50 -1.46 4.06
CA LYS A 42 -18.37 -2.03 5.09
C LYS A 42 -19.05 -3.34 4.67
N PRO A 43 -19.71 -3.46 3.49
CA PRO A 43 -20.24 -4.71 2.99
C PRO A 43 -19.17 -5.77 2.70
N LEU A 44 -17.99 -5.35 2.24
CA LEU A 44 -16.84 -6.24 2.05
C LEU A 44 -16.20 -6.69 3.37
N ARG A 45 -16.59 -6.09 4.49
CA ARG A 45 -16.12 -6.41 5.85
C ARG A 45 -14.59 -6.36 6.00
N VAL A 46 -13.90 -5.46 5.26
CA VAL A 46 -12.44 -5.45 5.25
C VAL A 46 -11.87 -5.19 6.65
N ILE A 47 -12.35 -4.16 7.33
CA ILE A 47 -11.86 -3.81 8.67
C ILE A 47 -12.48 -4.74 9.74
N ALA A 48 -13.74 -5.10 9.60
CA ALA A 48 -14.44 -5.96 10.56
C ALA A 48 -13.80 -7.36 10.66
N ASP A 49 -13.50 -8.00 9.52
CA ASP A 49 -12.87 -9.32 9.50
C ASP A 49 -11.43 -9.29 10.00
N LEU A 50 -10.69 -8.20 9.68
CA LEU A 50 -9.37 -7.99 10.26
C LEU A 50 -9.44 -7.87 11.78
N ALA A 51 -10.39 -7.08 12.29
CA ALA A 51 -10.58 -6.88 13.73
C ALA A 51 -10.89 -8.20 14.46
N GLN A 52 -11.68 -9.07 13.85
CA GLN A 52 -12.01 -10.40 14.41
C GLN A 52 -10.79 -11.33 14.48
N ARG A 53 -9.85 -11.21 13.55
CA ARG A 53 -8.62 -12.03 13.51
C ARG A 53 -7.54 -11.53 14.46
N LEU A 54 -7.54 -10.23 14.77
CA LEU A 54 -6.51 -9.64 15.61
C LEU A 54 -6.79 -9.90 17.09
N PRO A 55 -5.89 -10.58 17.82
CA PRO A 55 -6.01 -10.70 19.26
C PRO A 55 -5.95 -9.33 19.92
N ASP A 56 -6.92 -9.05 20.78
CA ASP A 56 -6.95 -7.84 21.59
C ASP A 56 -6.45 -8.14 23.01
N PRO A 57 -5.23 -7.74 23.36
CA PRO A 57 -4.65 -8.04 24.66
C PRO A 57 -5.14 -7.10 25.78
N ARG A 58 -6.04 -6.16 25.46
CA ARG A 58 -6.62 -5.24 26.46
C ARG A 58 -7.59 -6.00 27.36
N SER A 59 -7.66 -5.59 28.62
CA SER A 59 -8.64 -6.17 29.55
C SER A 59 -10.08 -5.78 29.13
N PRO A 60 -11.00 -6.75 28.97
CA PRO A 60 -12.39 -6.47 28.55
C PRO A 60 -13.10 -5.43 29.41
N LYS A 61 -12.75 -5.36 30.71
CA LYS A 61 -13.34 -4.41 31.67
C LYS A 61 -13.02 -2.92 31.38
N PHE A 62 -11.98 -2.67 30.58
CA PHE A 62 -11.48 -1.32 30.29
C PHE A 62 -11.51 -1.01 28.78
N ILE A 63 -12.26 -1.78 28.01
CA ILE A 63 -12.44 -1.53 26.56
C ILE A 63 -13.63 -0.58 26.39
N HIS A 64 -13.34 0.67 26.06
CA HIS A 64 -14.34 1.68 25.65
C HIS A 64 -14.55 1.70 24.13
N HIS A 65 -13.53 1.35 23.36
CA HIS A 65 -13.57 1.29 21.91
C HIS A 65 -13.16 -0.12 21.46
N SER A 66 -13.98 -0.77 20.64
CA SER A 66 -13.67 -2.08 20.07
C SER A 66 -12.41 -2.02 19.18
N ALA A 67 -11.79 -3.17 18.91
CA ALA A 67 -10.69 -3.26 17.96
C ALA A 67 -11.11 -2.77 16.56
N GLU A 68 -12.34 -3.10 16.13
CA GLU A 68 -12.89 -2.63 14.86
C GLU A 68 -13.01 -1.11 14.81
N ALA A 69 -13.55 -0.47 15.85
CA ALA A 69 -13.65 0.99 15.91
C ALA A 69 -12.27 1.67 15.84
N LEU A 70 -11.25 1.12 16.55
CA LEU A 70 -9.88 1.65 16.51
C LEU A 70 -9.23 1.49 15.14
N LEU A 71 -9.42 0.35 14.48
CA LEU A 71 -8.90 0.11 13.13
C LEU A 71 -9.61 1.00 12.11
N THR A 72 -10.92 1.12 12.20
CA THR A 72 -11.70 2.00 11.31
C THR A 72 -11.23 3.44 11.43
N GLN A 73 -11.13 3.96 12.64
CA GLN A 73 -10.62 5.30 12.87
C GLN A 73 -9.24 5.50 12.22
N GLN A 74 -8.28 4.61 12.47
CA GLN A 74 -6.91 4.73 11.95
C GLN A 74 -6.86 4.61 10.42
N VAL A 75 -7.55 3.64 9.83
CA VAL A 75 -7.56 3.43 8.37
C VAL A 75 -8.18 4.63 7.66
N TYR A 76 -9.30 5.16 8.16
CA TYR A 76 -9.94 6.32 7.55
C TYR A 76 -9.15 7.62 7.75
N GLN A 77 -8.41 7.76 8.86
CA GLN A 77 -7.44 8.85 9.02
C GLN A 77 -6.37 8.81 7.93
N LEU A 78 -5.80 7.62 7.65
CA LEU A 78 -4.82 7.45 6.58
C LEU A 78 -5.39 7.79 5.19
N LEU A 79 -6.60 7.32 4.88
CA LEU A 79 -7.29 7.62 3.62
C LEU A 79 -7.55 9.12 3.47
N ALA A 80 -7.97 9.79 4.52
CA ALA A 80 -8.19 11.24 4.56
C ALA A 80 -6.89 12.06 4.46
N GLY A 81 -5.73 11.43 4.71
CA GLY A 81 -4.41 12.08 4.66
C GLY A 81 -3.93 12.63 6.00
N TYR A 82 -4.41 12.07 7.09
CA TYR A 82 -4.01 12.37 8.47
C TYR A 82 -3.16 11.21 9.04
N PRO A 83 -1.87 11.12 8.68
CA PRO A 83 -1.03 9.98 9.06
C PRO A 83 -0.50 10.06 10.48
N ASP A 84 -0.50 11.22 11.11
CA ASP A 84 0.05 11.38 12.45
C ASP A 84 -0.92 10.82 13.52
N GLY A 85 -0.37 10.13 14.51
CA GLY A 85 -1.15 9.65 15.64
C GLY A 85 -1.82 10.79 16.44
N ASN A 86 -1.25 12.00 16.43
CA ASN A 86 -1.80 13.16 17.11
C ASN A 86 -3.04 13.73 16.40
N ASP A 87 -3.19 13.51 15.10
CA ASP A 87 -4.38 13.95 14.35
C ASP A 87 -5.66 13.37 14.96
N ALA A 88 -5.57 12.18 15.54
CA ALA A 88 -6.67 11.55 16.25
C ALA A 88 -7.25 12.42 17.38
N GLN A 89 -6.44 13.30 18.00
CA GLN A 89 -6.94 14.15 19.08
C GLN A 89 -7.93 15.19 18.57
N THR A 90 -7.76 15.68 17.36
CA THR A 90 -8.70 16.62 16.71
C THR A 90 -9.86 15.87 16.05
N LEU A 91 -9.56 14.76 15.36
CA LEU A 91 -10.55 14.03 14.58
C LEU A 91 -11.51 13.17 15.40
N ARG A 92 -11.22 12.94 16.70
CA ARG A 92 -12.09 12.14 17.57
C ARG A 92 -13.49 12.74 17.77
N ASP A 93 -13.61 14.03 17.62
CA ASP A 93 -14.85 14.77 17.79
C ASP A 93 -15.47 15.18 16.43
N ASP A 94 -14.81 14.82 15.32
CA ASP A 94 -15.34 15.08 13.97
C ASP A 94 -16.53 14.17 13.66
N PRO A 95 -17.72 14.74 13.32
CA PRO A 95 -18.94 13.98 13.11
C PRO A 95 -18.85 12.97 11.96
N LEU A 96 -18.05 13.26 10.92
CA LEU A 96 -17.86 12.31 9.81
C LEU A 96 -17.08 11.09 10.26
N PHE A 97 -15.97 11.27 10.99
CA PHE A 97 -15.18 10.15 11.49
C PHE A 97 -15.99 9.31 12.49
N GLN A 98 -16.88 9.91 13.28
CA GLN A 98 -17.84 9.18 14.11
C GLN A 98 -18.76 8.30 13.25
N ILE A 99 -19.38 8.84 12.19
CA ILE A 99 -20.23 8.11 11.26
C ILE A 99 -19.44 6.97 10.59
N LEU A 100 -18.21 7.22 10.12
CA LEU A 100 -17.36 6.21 9.51
C LEU A 100 -17.06 5.04 10.46
N ALA A 101 -16.97 5.33 11.78
CA ALA A 101 -16.77 4.33 12.83
C ALA A 101 -18.07 3.77 13.42
N ASP A 102 -19.22 4.00 12.76
CA ASP A 102 -20.56 3.57 13.20
C ASP A 102 -20.98 4.13 14.58
N VAL A 103 -20.44 5.29 14.95
CA VAL A 103 -20.83 6.05 16.13
C VAL A 103 -21.79 7.17 15.74
N SER A 104 -22.90 7.32 16.44
CA SER A 104 -23.82 8.42 16.20
C SER A 104 -23.14 9.74 16.57
N PRO A 105 -23.15 10.76 15.69
CA PRO A 105 -22.60 12.08 16.02
C PRO A 105 -23.39 12.81 17.11
N ASP A 106 -24.58 12.31 17.50
CA ASP A 106 -25.41 12.84 18.58
C ASP A 106 -25.19 12.10 19.90
N ALA A 107 -24.37 11.06 19.92
CA ALA A 107 -24.15 10.25 21.12
C ALA A 107 -23.21 10.92 22.16
N GLU A 108 -22.67 12.10 21.87
CA GLU A 108 -21.67 12.80 22.69
C GLU A 108 -20.49 11.91 23.11
N GLN A 109 -20.27 10.84 22.35
CA GLN A 109 -19.20 9.86 22.58
C GLN A 109 -18.07 10.10 21.58
N PRO A 110 -16.95 10.66 22.03
CA PRO A 110 -15.80 10.86 21.13
C PRO A 110 -15.18 9.54 20.71
N LEU A 111 -14.51 9.52 19.57
CA LEU A 111 -13.67 8.40 19.15
C LEU A 111 -12.42 8.30 20.04
N ALA A 112 -11.59 7.29 19.78
CA ALA A 112 -10.40 7.03 20.57
C ALA A 112 -9.39 8.18 20.49
N SER A 113 -8.80 8.51 21.64
CA SER A 113 -7.71 9.47 21.71
C SER A 113 -6.41 8.93 21.11
N ALA A 114 -5.48 9.81 20.76
CA ALA A 114 -4.14 9.45 20.29
C ALA A 114 -3.44 8.44 21.22
N SER A 115 -3.55 8.63 22.54
CA SER A 115 -2.94 7.71 23.52
C SER A 115 -3.62 6.33 23.55
N THR A 116 -4.90 6.24 23.25
CA THR A 116 -5.61 4.95 23.14
C THR A 116 -5.17 4.20 21.89
N LEU A 117 -5.07 4.88 20.75
CA LEU A 117 -4.56 4.31 19.50
C LEU A 117 -3.11 3.84 19.65
N THR A 118 -2.25 4.65 20.25
CA THR A 118 -0.86 4.30 20.55
C THR A 118 -0.80 3.03 21.40
N ARG A 119 -1.55 2.95 22.51
CA ARG A 119 -1.59 1.73 23.35
C ARG A 119 -2.07 0.50 22.58
N PHE A 120 -3.00 0.66 21.67
CA PHE A 120 -3.47 -0.44 20.81
C PHE A 120 -2.39 -0.89 19.82
N GLN A 121 -1.63 0.01 19.23
CA GLN A 121 -0.49 -0.31 18.35
C GLN A 121 0.62 -1.04 19.11
N TYR A 122 0.95 -0.57 20.32
CA TYR A 122 1.96 -1.18 21.19
C TYR A 122 1.53 -2.48 21.88
N ALA A 123 0.26 -2.86 21.77
CA ALA A 123 -0.24 -4.09 22.40
C ALA A 123 0.46 -5.37 21.90
N SER A 124 1.12 -5.31 20.75
CA SER A 124 1.94 -6.40 20.21
C SER A 124 3.22 -6.65 20.99
N THR A 125 3.65 -5.71 21.85
CA THR A 125 4.97 -5.73 22.52
C THR A 125 4.91 -6.09 24.00
N ARG A 126 3.72 -6.21 24.59
CA ARG A 126 3.56 -6.43 26.05
C ARG A 126 4.12 -7.76 26.59
N ARG A 127 4.37 -8.77 25.75
CA ARG A 127 5.03 -10.03 26.17
C ARG A 127 6.57 -9.99 26.16
N GLN A 128 7.17 -8.83 25.91
CA GLN A 128 8.64 -8.68 25.89
C GLN A 128 9.29 -8.77 27.27
N SER A 129 8.52 -8.73 28.36
CA SER A 129 9.05 -8.79 29.73
C SER A 129 9.59 -10.17 30.16
N GLU A 130 9.35 -11.22 29.37
CA GLU A 130 9.68 -12.60 29.72
C GLU A 130 11.05 -13.07 29.20
N LEU A 131 11.81 -12.23 28.49
CA LEU A 131 13.10 -12.60 27.92
C LEU A 131 14.28 -11.92 28.66
N PRO A 132 15.48 -12.57 28.68
CA PRO A 132 16.66 -11.99 29.29
C PRO A 132 17.01 -10.61 28.67
N PRO A 133 17.45 -9.64 29.48
CA PRO A 133 17.72 -8.27 29.01
C PRO A 133 18.72 -8.17 27.86
N GLU A 134 19.63 -9.15 27.76
CA GLU A 134 20.75 -9.19 26.81
C GLU A 134 20.32 -9.65 25.40
N GLU A 135 19.24 -10.43 25.29
CA GLU A 135 18.73 -10.94 24.03
C GLU A 135 17.56 -10.08 23.47
N ARG A 136 17.06 -9.13 24.26
CA ARG A 136 15.84 -8.37 23.98
C ARG A 136 15.87 -7.46 22.74
N PRO A 137 16.97 -6.80 22.37
CA PRO A 137 16.87 -5.78 21.32
C PRO A 137 16.74 -6.32 19.90
N VAL A 138 17.47 -7.37 19.55
CA VAL A 138 17.64 -7.77 18.14
C VAL A 138 16.78 -8.97 17.73
N LEU A 139 16.75 -10.02 18.56
CA LEU A 139 16.01 -11.26 18.21
C LEU A 139 14.51 -11.15 18.43
N LEU A 140 14.08 -10.34 19.39
CA LEU A 140 12.67 -10.19 19.74
C LEU A 140 11.90 -9.36 18.71
N GLU A 141 12.50 -8.29 18.23
CA GLU A 141 11.82 -7.42 17.28
C GLU A 141 11.73 -8.07 15.90
N GLN A 142 12.75 -8.82 15.49
CA GLN A 142 12.69 -9.67 14.30
C GLN A 142 11.68 -10.81 14.45
N ARG A 143 11.60 -11.47 15.60
CA ARG A 143 10.61 -12.54 15.85
C ARG A 143 9.20 -11.99 16.08
N ALA A 144 9.05 -10.85 16.75
CA ALA A 144 7.77 -10.23 16.96
C ALA A 144 7.17 -9.67 15.66
N ALA A 145 8.01 -9.20 14.73
CA ALA A 145 7.56 -8.82 13.38
C ALA A 145 7.03 -10.02 12.58
N GLN A 146 7.54 -11.23 12.86
CA GLN A 146 7.13 -12.47 12.17
C GLN A 146 6.00 -13.24 12.88
N THR A 147 5.65 -12.88 14.11
CA THR A 147 4.69 -13.62 14.93
C THR A 147 3.57 -12.72 15.46
N GLY A 148 2.43 -13.33 15.81
CA GLY A 148 1.29 -12.61 16.40
C GLY A 148 0.61 -11.64 15.45
N ARG A 149 0.33 -10.43 15.92
CA ARG A 149 -0.53 -9.46 15.19
C ARG A 149 0.05 -9.02 13.84
N ILE A 150 1.37 -8.91 13.71
CA ILE A 150 2.04 -8.51 12.46
C ILE A 150 1.88 -9.59 11.39
N ARG A 151 2.07 -10.86 11.78
CA ARG A 151 1.83 -11.99 10.87
C ARG A 151 0.37 -12.06 10.44
N ILE A 152 -0.58 -11.90 11.38
CA ILE A 152 -2.01 -11.92 11.07
C ILE A 152 -2.35 -10.83 10.04
N LEU A 153 -1.80 -9.62 10.16
CA LEU A 153 -2.01 -8.54 9.20
C LEU A 153 -1.47 -8.88 7.80
N ASN A 154 -0.28 -9.46 7.69
CA ASN A 154 0.26 -9.90 6.41
C ASN A 154 -0.58 -11.04 5.82
N ASP A 155 -0.90 -12.05 6.62
CA ASP A 155 -1.76 -13.16 6.21
C ASP A 155 -3.13 -12.65 5.73
N TYR A 156 -3.67 -11.65 6.41
CA TYR A 156 -4.95 -11.04 6.06
C TYR A 156 -4.93 -10.34 4.70
N LEU A 157 -3.84 -9.66 4.33
CA LEU A 157 -3.72 -8.99 3.03
C LEU A 157 -3.85 -10.00 1.88
N VAL A 158 -3.19 -11.16 2.00
CA VAL A 158 -3.29 -12.23 0.99
C VAL A 158 -4.69 -12.83 0.95
N ASP A 159 -5.28 -13.11 2.11
CA ASP A 159 -6.64 -13.63 2.19
C ASP A 159 -7.66 -12.64 1.62
N LEU A 160 -7.46 -11.34 1.85
CA LEU A 160 -8.28 -10.28 1.28
C LEU A 160 -8.14 -10.26 -0.25
N PHE A 161 -6.92 -10.35 -0.77
CA PHE A 161 -6.67 -10.49 -2.21
C PHE A 161 -7.42 -11.68 -2.79
N ILE A 162 -7.26 -12.87 -2.19
CA ILE A 162 -7.88 -14.11 -2.66
C ILE A 162 -9.40 -13.97 -2.68
N ARG A 163 -10.01 -13.55 -1.58
CA ARG A 163 -11.48 -13.50 -1.46
C ARG A 163 -12.14 -12.44 -2.33
N THR A 164 -11.41 -11.36 -2.68
CA THR A 164 -11.97 -10.27 -3.49
C THR A 164 -11.83 -10.49 -5.00
N ARG A 165 -11.12 -11.54 -5.45
CA ARG A 165 -11.06 -11.86 -6.88
C ARG A 165 -12.40 -12.39 -7.39
N ARG A 166 -12.88 -11.85 -8.52
CA ARG A 166 -14.14 -12.28 -9.16
C ARG A 166 -14.06 -13.72 -9.66
N THR A 167 -12.92 -14.05 -10.25
CA THR A 167 -12.56 -15.40 -10.71
C THR A 167 -11.13 -15.67 -10.30
N PRO A 168 -10.75 -16.96 -10.10
CA PRO A 168 -9.35 -17.29 -9.95
C PRO A 168 -8.53 -16.68 -11.08
N PRO A 169 -7.49 -15.91 -10.79
CA PRO A 169 -6.61 -15.37 -11.83
C PRO A 169 -5.81 -16.53 -12.47
N SER A 170 -5.53 -16.42 -13.75
CA SER A 170 -4.62 -17.36 -14.43
C SER A 170 -3.17 -17.13 -14.03
N GLU A 171 -2.84 -15.90 -13.65
CA GLU A 171 -1.49 -15.48 -13.31
C GLU A 171 -1.49 -14.44 -12.19
N VAL A 172 -0.48 -14.49 -11.31
CA VAL A 172 -0.13 -13.45 -10.33
C VAL A 172 1.33 -13.10 -10.51
N VAL A 173 1.63 -11.82 -10.58
CA VAL A 173 3.01 -11.32 -10.64
C VAL A 173 3.39 -10.74 -9.27
N LEU A 174 4.30 -11.40 -8.57
CA LEU A 174 4.82 -10.91 -7.28
C LEU A 174 5.92 -9.89 -7.56
N ASP A 175 5.55 -8.61 -7.53
CA ASP A 175 6.50 -7.51 -7.56
C ASP A 175 7.07 -7.30 -6.18
N ILE A 176 8.35 -7.63 -6.01
CA ILE A 176 9.06 -7.45 -4.75
C ILE A 176 10.01 -6.26 -4.85
N ASP A 177 9.96 -5.39 -3.87
CA ASP A 177 10.78 -4.20 -3.81
C ASP A 177 11.12 -3.83 -2.36
N ALA A 178 12.18 -3.06 -2.18
CA ALA A 178 12.60 -2.50 -0.91
C ALA A 178 12.70 -0.97 -1.05
N SER A 179 12.18 -0.25 -0.07
CA SER A 179 12.21 1.21 -0.11
C SER A 179 12.77 1.76 1.19
N ASP A 180 13.43 2.90 1.09
CA ASP A 180 13.84 3.68 2.26
C ASP A 180 12.61 4.22 3.01
N ASP A 181 12.72 4.29 4.32
CA ASP A 181 11.73 4.88 5.22
C ASP A 181 12.45 5.74 6.25
N PRO A 182 12.64 7.04 5.96
CA PRO A 182 13.42 7.95 6.79
C PRO A 182 12.88 8.06 8.21
N VAL A 183 13.77 7.98 9.19
CA VAL A 183 13.43 8.06 10.61
C VAL A 183 13.91 9.39 11.18
N HIS A 184 12.98 10.08 11.84
CA HIS A 184 13.26 11.31 12.57
C HIS A 184 13.29 11.02 14.07
N GLY A 185 14.47 11.14 14.70
CA GLY A 185 14.67 10.86 16.11
C GLY A 185 15.19 9.45 16.39
N ARG A 186 15.05 8.99 17.66
CA ARG A 186 15.55 7.68 18.10
C ARG A 186 14.41 6.67 18.06
N GLN A 187 14.49 5.75 17.11
CA GLN A 187 13.56 4.63 17.01
C GLN A 187 14.33 3.30 17.02
N THR A 188 13.77 2.29 17.64
CA THR A 188 14.42 0.99 17.79
C THR A 188 14.64 0.35 16.43
N LEU A 189 15.87 -0.18 16.20
CA LEU A 189 16.31 -0.82 14.95
C LEU A 189 16.36 0.09 13.72
N SER A 190 16.14 1.40 13.84
CA SER A 190 16.56 2.29 12.79
C SER A 190 18.09 2.30 12.68
N GLY A 191 18.59 2.44 11.47
CA GLY A 191 20.04 2.44 11.24
C GLY A 191 20.44 3.39 10.12
N TYR A 192 21.71 3.86 10.16
CA TYR A 192 22.25 4.66 9.07
C TYR A 192 22.51 3.78 7.85
N HIS A 193 21.98 4.17 6.70
CA HIS A 193 22.18 3.48 5.43
C HIS A 193 23.08 4.30 4.52
N GLY A 194 24.28 3.75 4.19
CA GLY A 194 25.30 4.50 3.45
C GLY A 194 24.91 4.91 2.03
N TYR A 195 24.04 4.15 1.36
CA TYR A 195 23.57 4.49 0.01
C TYR A 195 22.56 5.65 0.02
N PHE A 196 21.67 5.71 1.02
CA PHE A 196 20.67 6.77 1.16
C PHE A 196 21.16 7.94 2.02
N GLU A 197 22.32 7.82 2.66
CA GLU A 197 22.94 8.83 3.52
C GLU A 197 22.02 9.35 4.65
N GLN A 198 21.15 8.46 5.19
CA GLN A 198 20.17 8.82 6.22
C GLN A 198 19.93 7.68 7.22
N HIS A 199 19.43 8.03 8.41
CA HIS A 199 18.85 7.07 9.34
C HIS A 199 17.46 6.68 8.88
N GLN A 200 17.21 5.35 8.76
CA GLN A 200 15.99 4.83 8.18
C GLN A 200 15.63 3.44 8.69
N TYR A 201 14.42 3.01 8.39
CA TYR A 201 14.07 1.61 8.18
C TYR A 201 14.21 1.25 6.70
N PHE A 202 14.19 -0.05 6.41
CA PHE A 202 14.26 -0.53 5.03
C PHE A 202 13.19 -1.60 4.77
N PRO A 203 11.90 -1.21 4.74
CA PRO A 203 10.80 -2.12 4.53
C PRO A 203 10.88 -2.85 3.20
N LEU A 204 10.43 -4.11 3.21
CA LEU A 204 10.20 -4.95 2.04
C LEU A 204 8.71 -4.91 1.73
N PHE A 205 8.37 -4.73 0.47
CA PHE A 205 7.01 -4.78 -0.05
C PHE A 205 6.86 -5.88 -1.09
N VAL A 206 5.70 -6.53 -1.10
CA VAL A 206 5.27 -7.38 -2.21
C VAL A 206 3.88 -6.97 -2.63
N LEU A 207 3.74 -6.66 -3.91
CA LEU A 207 2.47 -6.28 -4.53
C LEU A 207 2.15 -7.23 -5.69
N ASP A 208 0.87 -7.37 -6.02
CA ASP A 208 0.49 -7.97 -7.29
C ASP A 208 0.80 -7.00 -8.43
N GLY A 209 1.73 -7.36 -9.30
CA GLY A 209 2.18 -6.52 -10.40
C GLY A 209 1.14 -6.31 -11.51
N ILE A 210 -0.01 -6.95 -11.43
CA ILE A 210 -1.13 -6.79 -12.37
C ILE A 210 -2.13 -5.76 -11.84
N SER A 211 -2.60 -5.93 -10.60
CA SER A 211 -3.62 -5.06 -10.01
C SER A 211 -3.05 -3.95 -9.12
N GLY A 212 -1.77 -4.03 -8.74
CA GLY A 212 -1.17 -3.18 -7.73
C GLY A 212 -1.62 -3.49 -6.31
N PHE A 213 -2.33 -4.62 -6.09
CA PHE A 213 -2.85 -4.98 -4.77
C PHE A 213 -1.70 -5.31 -3.80
N PRO A 214 -1.71 -4.74 -2.57
CA PRO A 214 -0.67 -5.01 -1.59
C PRO A 214 -0.83 -6.40 -0.97
N LEU A 215 0.18 -7.26 -1.13
CA LEU A 215 0.17 -8.64 -0.66
C LEU A 215 0.92 -8.83 0.65
N ALA A 216 2.03 -8.15 0.84
CA ALA A 216 2.81 -8.21 2.07
C ALA A 216 3.67 -6.95 2.27
N ALA A 217 3.94 -6.62 3.54
CA ALA A 217 4.98 -5.67 3.92
C ALA A 217 5.71 -6.13 5.18
N TRP A 218 7.04 -6.08 5.14
CA TRP A 218 7.90 -6.36 6.27
C TRP A 218 8.74 -5.14 6.62
N LEU A 219 8.49 -4.55 7.78
CA LEU A 219 9.41 -3.57 8.33
C LEU A 219 10.72 -4.26 8.69
N ARG A 220 11.85 -3.69 8.30
CA ARG A 220 13.18 -4.25 8.53
C ARG A 220 14.12 -3.18 9.10
N PRO A 221 15.17 -3.57 9.83
CA PRO A 221 16.22 -2.64 10.24
C PRO A 221 16.79 -1.87 9.05
N GLY A 222 17.21 -0.63 9.28
CA GLY A 222 17.70 0.25 8.23
C GLY A 222 19.00 -0.17 7.55
N THR A 223 19.74 -1.11 8.13
CA THR A 223 21.07 -1.55 7.65
C THR A 223 21.06 -2.88 6.90
N VAL A 224 19.90 -3.52 6.74
CA VAL A 224 19.83 -4.84 6.10
C VAL A 224 19.94 -4.73 4.58
N HIS A 225 20.40 -5.82 3.94
CA HIS A 225 20.41 -5.93 2.49
C HIS A 225 18.97 -6.02 1.93
N ALA A 226 18.74 -5.53 0.70
CA ALA A 226 17.42 -5.53 0.06
C ALA A 226 16.77 -6.92 0.03
N SER A 227 17.53 -7.99 -0.22
CA SER A 227 17.03 -9.36 -0.29
C SER A 227 16.81 -10.04 1.07
N CYS A 228 17.16 -9.41 2.20
CA CYS A 228 16.98 -10.00 3.51
C CYS A 228 15.50 -10.29 3.80
N GLY A 229 15.14 -11.55 4.09
CA GLY A 229 13.77 -11.99 4.34
C GLY A 229 12.90 -12.19 3.08
N ALA A 230 13.45 -11.98 1.88
CA ALA A 230 12.70 -12.10 0.63
C ALA A 230 12.17 -13.51 0.38
N VAL A 231 13.01 -14.53 0.61
CA VAL A 231 12.63 -15.94 0.42
C VAL A 231 11.51 -16.34 1.37
N GLU A 232 11.59 -15.94 2.63
CA GLU A 232 10.59 -16.23 3.66
C GLU A 232 9.22 -15.62 3.31
N VAL A 233 9.21 -14.37 2.85
CA VAL A 233 7.98 -13.70 2.43
C VAL A 233 7.40 -14.36 1.19
N LEU A 234 8.22 -14.60 0.16
CA LEU A 234 7.78 -15.26 -1.07
C LEU A 234 7.24 -16.67 -0.79
N ALA A 235 7.91 -17.46 0.07
CA ALA A 235 7.45 -18.80 0.44
C ALA A 235 6.07 -18.78 1.09
N ALA A 236 5.82 -17.85 2.02
CA ALA A 236 4.53 -17.70 2.67
C ALA A 236 3.42 -17.32 1.67
N LEU A 237 3.71 -16.39 0.75
CA LEU A 237 2.77 -15.95 -0.29
C LEU A 237 2.45 -17.08 -1.27
N VAL A 238 3.47 -17.75 -1.81
CA VAL A 238 3.32 -18.86 -2.77
C VAL A 238 2.49 -19.98 -2.17
N ALA A 239 2.78 -20.38 -0.93
CA ALA A 239 2.03 -21.43 -0.25
C ALA A 239 0.53 -21.08 -0.12
N ARG A 240 0.20 -19.84 0.25
CA ARG A 240 -1.20 -19.39 0.39
C ARG A 240 -1.91 -19.28 -0.95
N LEU A 241 -1.25 -18.69 -1.95
CA LEU A 241 -1.84 -18.54 -3.28
C LEU A 241 -2.11 -19.89 -3.93
N ARG A 242 -1.19 -20.86 -3.83
CA ARG A 242 -1.39 -22.22 -4.34
C ARG A 242 -2.43 -23.02 -3.58
N ALA A 243 -2.57 -22.80 -2.27
CA ALA A 243 -3.63 -23.40 -1.49
C ALA A 243 -5.02 -22.95 -1.96
N ALA A 244 -5.16 -21.71 -2.39
CA ALA A 244 -6.40 -21.16 -2.94
C ALA A 244 -6.61 -21.53 -4.42
N TRP A 245 -5.53 -21.53 -5.21
CA TRP A 245 -5.54 -21.73 -6.65
C TRP A 245 -4.39 -22.62 -7.08
N PRO A 246 -4.57 -23.96 -7.10
CA PRO A 246 -3.50 -24.94 -7.37
C PRO A 246 -2.81 -24.77 -8.73
N ASP A 247 -3.57 -24.35 -9.75
CA ASP A 247 -3.07 -24.19 -11.14
C ASP A 247 -2.56 -22.78 -11.44
N LEU A 248 -2.44 -21.92 -10.43
CA LEU A 248 -2.00 -20.54 -10.60
C LEU A 248 -0.57 -20.45 -11.11
N VAL A 249 -0.38 -19.72 -12.20
CA VAL A 249 0.95 -19.30 -12.66
C VAL A 249 1.44 -18.15 -11.77
N ILE A 250 2.56 -18.36 -11.10
CA ILE A 250 3.17 -17.31 -10.25
C ILE A 250 4.49 -16.90 -10.91
N ARG A 251 4.64 -15.59 -11.11
CA ARG A 251 5.89 -14.98 -11.58
C ARG A 251 6.43 -14.01 -10.54
N VAL A 252 7.75 -13.94 -10.44
CA VAL A 252 8.46 -13.02 -9.55
C VAL A 252 9.19 -11.97 -10.37
N ARG A 253 9.06 -10.71 -9.97
CA ARG A 253 9.70 -9.59 -10.63
C ARG A 253 10.33 -8.68 -9.56
N ALA A 254 11.63 -8.37 -9.71
CA ALA A 254 12.37 -7.61 -8.71
C ALA A 254 13.51 -6.79 -9.34
N ASP A 255 14.03 -5.82 -8.60
CA ASP A 255 15.23 -5.09 -8.99
C ASP A 255 16.53 -5.87 -8.70
N ASN A 256 17.67 -5.25 -8.95
CA ASN A 256 18.98 -5.86 -8.73
C ASN A 256 19.34 -6.05 -7.25
N GLY A 257 18.65 -5.43 -6.32
CA GLY A 257 18.79 -5.66 -4.87
C GLY A 257 18.38 -7.06 -4.45
N PHE A 258 17.54 -7.73 -5.27
CA PHE A 258 17.09 -9.11 -5.06
C PHE A 258 17.84 -10.12 -5.93
N GLY A 259 18.83 -9.67 -6.69
CA GLY A 259 19.64 -10.49 -7.59
C GLY A 259 20.64 -11.40 -6.87
N VAL A 260 20.18 -12.26 -5.98
CA VAL A 260 20.99 -13.15 -5.14
C VAL A 260 20.64 -14.63 -5.37
N PRO A 261 21.61 -15.57 -5.25
CA PRO A 261 21.38 -17.00 -5.49
C PRO A 261 20.17 -17.57 -4.74
N ALA A 262 20.00 -17.21 -3.48
CA ALA A 262 18.92 -17.73 -2.64
C ALA A 262 17.52 -17.46 -3.21
N VAL A 263 17.32 -16.29 -3.87
CA VAL A 263 16.04 -15.95 -4.50
C VAL A 263 15.84 -16.74 -5.80
N TYR A 264 16.87 -16.87 -6.62
CA TYR A 264 16.80 -17.68 -7.86
C TYR A 264 16.53 -19.15 -7.55
N ASP A 265 17.33 -19.75 -6.63
CA ASP A 265 17.20 -21.14 -6.22
C ASP A 265 15.82 -21.43 -5.62
N PHE A 266 15.26 -20.48 -4.87
CA PHE A 266 13.89 -20.57 -4.38
C PHE A 266 12.88 -20.60 -5.52
N CYS A 267 12.94 -19.64 -6.45
CA CYS A 267 12.01 -19.59 -7.58
C CYS A 267 12.07 -20.87 -8.42
N GLU A 268 13.26 -21.37 -8.71
CA GLU A 268 13.48 -22.58 -9.51
C GLU A 268 12.96 -23.82 -8.79
N ARG A 269 13.26 -23.98 -7.51
CA ARG A 269 12.77 -25.08 -6.68
C ARG A 269 11.23 -25.11 -6.58
N GLU A 270 10.62 -23.95 -6.46
CA GLU A 270 9.16 -23.83 -6.42
C GLU A 270 8.51 -23.80 -7.80
N GLY A 271 9.26 -23.91 -8.88
CA GLY A 271 8.72 -23.87 -10.25
C GLY A 271 8.09 -22.52 -10.61
N LEU A 272 8.63 -21.41 -10.05
CA LEU A 272 8.18 -20.07 -10.37
C LEU A 272 8.95 -19.51 -11.56
N SER A 273 8.29 -18.75 -12.39
CA SER A 273 8.95 -17.92 -13.40
C SER A 273 9.47 -16.63 -12.75
N TYR A 274 10.60 -16.12 -13.20
CA TYR A 274 11.13 -14.87 -12.65
C TYR A 274 11.88 -14.01 -13.66
N VAL A 275 11.89 -12.70 -13.43
CA VAL A 275 12.78 -11.72 -14.07
C VAL A 275 13.28 -10.76 -12.99
N ILE A 276 14.55 -10.84 -12.67
CA ILE A 276 15.18 -10.10 -11.57
C ILE A 276 16.35 -9.29 -12.10
N GLY A 277 16.42 -8.02 -11.76
CA GLY A 277 17.54 -7.15 -12.10
C GLY A 277 18.88 -7.74 -11.65
N TYR A 278 19.94 -7.48 -12.43
CA TYR A 278 21.28 -7.94 -12.10
C TYR A 278 22.32 -6.84 -12.31
N ALA A 279 23.26 -6.74 -11.39
CA ALA A 279 24.28 -5.71 -11.43
C ALA A 279 25.25 -5.94 -12.60
N SER A 280 25.63 -4.84 -13.25
CA SER A 280 26.66 -4.88 -14.31
C SER A 280 28.01 -5.29 -13.74
N ASN A 281 28.73 -6.12 -14.49
CA ASN A 281 30.09 -6.53 -14.17
C ASN A 281 30.96 -6.64 -15.44
N PRO A 282 32.29 -6.75 -15.33
CA PRO A 282 33.19 -6.75 -16.50
C PRO A 282 32.94 -7.88 -17.50
N VAL A 283 32.43 -9.06 -17.05
CA VAL A 283 32.12 -10.19 -17.95
C VAL A 283 30.92 -9.83 -18.82
N LEU A 284 29.83 -9.36 -18.21
CA LEU A 284 28.64 -8.93 -18.95
C LEU A 284 28.89 -7.72 -19.84
N GLN A 285 29.75 -6.82 -19.40
CA GLN A 285 30.17 -5.68 -20.22
C GLN A 285 30.94 -6.13 -21.46
N ARG A 286 31.83 -7.12 -21.37
CA ARG A 286 32.52 -7.71 -22.54
C ARG A 286 31.54 -8.43 -23.45
N ALA A 287 30.66 -9.23 -22.89
CA ALA A 287 29.66 -10.01 -23.67
C ALA A 287 28.72 -9.11 -24.49
N THR A 288 28.48 -7.88 -24.06
CA THR A 288 27.59 -6.92 -24.76
C THR A 288 28.35 -5.79 -25.47
N ALA A 289 29.68 -5.93 -25.66
CA ALA A 289 30.49 -4.86 -26.27
C ALA A 289 30.10 -4.59 -27.73
N THR A 290 29.84 -5.64 -28.52
CA THR A 290 29.42 -5.53 -29.93
C THR A 290 28.06 -4.82 -30.02
N ALA A 291 27.08 -5.23 -29.22
CA ALA A 291 25.77 -4.60 -29.20
C ALA A 291 25.86 -3.11 -28.83
N LEU A 292 26.75 -2.75 -27.90
CA LEU A 292 27.00 -1.36 -27.56
C LEU A 292 27.58 -0.55 -28.73
N ALA A 293 28.60 -1.12 -29.41
CA ALA A 293 29.20 -0.46 -30.58
C ALA A 293 28.18 -0.24 -31.70
N ASP A 294 27.30 -1.21 -31.95
CA ASP A 294 26.24 -1.11 -32.94
C ASP A 294 25.22 -0.02 -32.60
N VAL A 295 24.80 0.08 -31.33
CA VAL A 295 23.85 1.09 -30.84
C VAL A 295 24.46 2.48 -30.93
N GLU A 296 25.77 2.63 -30.60
CA GLU A 296 26.49 3.88 -30.70
C GLU A 296 26.67 4.32 -32.15
N LEU A 297 27.02 3.38 -33.04
CA LEU A 297 27.15 3.66 -34.47
C LEU A 297 25.79 4.10 -35.06
N TYR A 298 24.73 3.38 -34.77
CA TYR A 298 23.39 3.75 -35.22
C TYR A 298 23.00 5.15 -34.73
N TYR A 299 23.26 5.43 -33.47
CA TYR A 299 22.97 6.75 -32.89
C TYR A 299 23.82 7.87 -33.53
N ALA A 300 25.09 7.60 -33.84
CA ALA A 300 25.94 8.57 -34.53
C ALA A 300 25.41 8.92 -35.93
N LEU A 301 24.84 7.94 -36.63
CA LEU A 301 24.29 8.14 -37.96
C LEU A 301 22.87 8.73 -37.95
N TYR A 302 22.01 8.33 -37.02
CA TYR A 302 20.57 8.59 -37.04
C TYR A 302 20.01 9.25 -35.79
N GLY A 303 20.81 9.49 -34.74
CA GLY A 303 20.33 9.96 -33.42
C GLY A 303 19.60 11.31 -33.43
N ARG A 304 19.75 12.14 -34.47
CA ARG A 304 18.94 13.37 -34.66
C ARG A 304 17.47 13.04 -34.99
N ARG A 305 17.20 11.89 -35.62
CA ARG A 305 15.85 11.44 -36.02
C ARG A 305 15.29 10.43 -35.04
N ASP A 306 16.18 9.61 -34.45
CA ASP A 306 15.84 8.57 -33.49
C ASP A 306 16.75 8.71 -32.26
N PRO A 307 16.34 9.51 -31.26
CA PRO A 307 17.18 9.80 -30.09
C PRO A 307 17.21 8.66 -29.05
N PHE A 308 16.44 7.57 -29.25
CA PHE A 308 16.33 6.46 -28.31
C PHE A 308 16.60 5.12 -29.02
N VAL A 309 17.87 4.76 -29.13
CA VAL A 309 18.28 3.50 -29.77
C VAL A 309 18.48 2.45 -28.71
N GLN A 310 17.88 1.28 -28.91
CA GLN A 310 18.01 0.16 -27.97
C GLN A 310 18.15 -1.18 -28.71
N ARG A 311 18.89 -2.10 -28.09
CA ARG A 311 19.00 -3.51 -28.47
C ARG A 311 18.85 -4.41 -27.28
N PHE A 312 18.36 -5.62 -27.53
CA PHE A 312 18.22 -6.65 -26.51
C PHE A 312 19.07 -7.85 -26.92
N GLU A 313 19.93 -8.29 -26.00
CA GLU A 313 20.88 -9.38 -26.19
C GLU A 313 20.61 -10.50 -25.20
N GLU A 314 20.94 -11.71 -25.57
CA GLU A 314 20.81 -12.90 -24.74
C GLU A 314 22.18 -13.48 -24.44
N ILE A 315 22.43 -13.80 -23.16
CA ILE A 315 23.61 -14.54 -22.70
C ILE A 315 23.06 -15.77 -21.95
N ARG A 316 23.20 -16.97 -22.62
CA ARG A 316 22.52 -18.19 -22.14
C ARG A 316 23.24 -18.87 -20.99
N ASP A 317 24.57 -18.89 -21.03
CA ASP A 317 25.39 -19.71 -20.14
C ASP A 317 26.23 -18.84 -19.18
N TYR A 318 25.61 -17.80 -18.61
CA TYR A 318 26.30 -16.99 -17.62
C TYR A 318 26.21 -17.63 -16.25
N GLN A 319 27.36 -17.86 -15.64
CA GLN A 319 27.47 -18.35 -14.27
C GLN A 319 28.37 -17.42 -13.46
N ALA A 320 27.82 -16.83 -12.42
CA ALA A 320 28.60 -16.14 -11.41
C ALA A 320 29.25 -17.15 -10.44
N GLU A 321 30.34 -16.79 -9.82
CA GLU A 321 31.09 -17.67 -8.91
C GLU A 321 30.22 -18.23 -7.75
N SER A 322 29.26 -17.41 -7.28
CA SER A 322 28.34 -17.77 -6.19
C SER A 322 27.11 -18.58 -6.65
N TRP A 323 26.97 -18.85 -7.95
CA TRP A 323 25.79 -19.54 -8.47
C TRP A 323 26.00 -21.03 -8.57
N SER A 324 25.00 -21.82 -8.21
CA SER A 324 25.01 -23.28 -8.30
C SER A 324 25.10 -23.79 -9.75
N HIS A 325 24.57 -23.05 -10.70
CA HIS A 325 24.57 -23.37 -12.14
C HIS A 325 24.44 -22.08 -12.98
N ALA A 326 24.64 -22.23 -14.28
CA ALA A 326 24.49 -21.16 -15.25
C ALA A 326 23.02 -20.75 -15.40
N ARG A 327 22.77 -19.45 -15.57
CA ARG A 327 21.44 -18.88 -15.78
C ARG A 327 21.43 -17.96 -16.99
N ARG A 328 20.26 -17.84 -17.58
CA ARG A 328 20.01 -16.95 -18.70
C ARG A 328 20.02 -15.50 -18.23
N ILE A 329 20.81 -14.65 -18.92
CA ILE A 329 20.81 -13.20 -18.78
C ILE A 329 20.20 -12.58 -20.03
N VAL A 330 19.32 -11.61 -19.83
CA VAL A 330 18.88 -10.71 -20.90
C VAL A 330 19.48 -9.32 -20.62
N ALA A 331 20.14 -8.76 -21.63
CA ALA A 331 20.71 -7.42 -21.57
C ALA A 331 19.89 -6.45 -22.41
N LYS A 332 19.62 -5.28 -21.87
CA LYS A 332 19.19 -4.11 -22.62
C LYS A 332 20.40 -3.19 -22.79
N VAL A 333 20.75 -2.92 -24.04
CA VAL A 333 21.79 -1.97 -24.44
C VAL A 333 21.10 -0.78 -25.08
N GLU A 334 21.30 0.41 -24.56
CA GLU A 334 20.63 1.60 -25.06
C GLU A 334 21.56 2.80 -25.17
N ARG A 335 21.29 3.67 -26.14
CA ARG A 335 21.87 4.98 -26.30
C ARG A 335 20.77 6.04 -26.34
N THR A 336 20.89 7.02 -25.47
CA THR A 336 19.97 8.15 -25.33
C THR A 336 20.78 9.45 -25.38
N PRO A 337 20.15 10.64 -25.44
CA PRO A 337 20.87 11.91 -25.33
C PRO A 337 21.73 12.04 -24.07
N GLN A 338 21.37 11.31 -22.98
CA GLN A 338 22.08 11.31 -21.71
C GLN A 338 23.30 10.36 -21.69
N GLY A 339 23.45 9.51 -22.69
CA GLY A 339 24.58 8.57 -22.78
C GLY A 339 24.16 7.14 -23.09
N SER A 340 25.16 6.24 -23.12
CA SER A 340 24.98 4.81 -23.32
C SER A 340 24.83 4.09 -21.99
N GLN A 341 23.88 3.16 -21.90
CA GLN A 341 23.63 2.34 -20.74
C GLN A 341 23.45 0.87 -21.08
N ARG A 342 23.85 0.01 -20.15
CA ARG A 342 23.63 -1.44 -20.22
C ARG A 342 23.00 -1.90 -18.93
N ARG A 343 21.86 -2.58 -19.03
CA ARG A 343 21.12 -3.13 -17.89
C ARG A 343 20.88 -4.60 -18.13
N PHE A 344 20.91 -5.38 -17.06
CA PHE A 344 20.84 -6.84 -17.12
C PHE A 344 19.74 -7.36 -16.23
N VAL A 345 19.09 -8.43 -16.64
CA VAL A 345 18.16 -9.21 -15.84
C VAL A 345 18.48 -10.70 -15.94
N VAL A 346 18.32 -11.41 -14.84
CA VAL A 346 18.37 -12.88 -14.77
C VAL A 346 16.94 -13.40 -14.90
N THR A 347 16.77 -14.46 -15.70
CA THR A 347 15.44 -15.02 -15.95
C THR A 347 15.48 -16.50 -16.31
N ASN A 348 14.42 -17.25 -15.99
CA ASN A 348 14.15 -18.59 -16.48
C ASN A 348 13.05 -18.62 -17.56
N LEU A 349 12.52 -17.45 -17.98
CA LEU A 349 11.57 -17.37 -19.08
C LEU A 349 12.24 -17.70 -20.41
N ALA A 350 11.52 -18.42 -21.29
CA ALA A 350 11.99 -18.79 -22.61
C ALA A 350 11.67 -17.75 -23.70
N ASP A 351 10.91 -16.72 -23.37
CA ASP A 351 10.47 -15.68 -24.30
C ASP A 351 11.66 -14.93 -24.93
N ARG A 352 11.41 -14.27 -26.07
CA ARG A 352 12.44 -13.45 -26.74
C ARG A 352 12.97 -12.36 -25.77
N PRO A 353 14.27 -12.01 -25.86
CA PRO A 353 14.90 -11.03 -24.96
C PRO A 353 14.12 -9.71 -24.83
N GLU A 354 13.62 -9.22 -25.95
CA GLU A 354 12.82 -7.99 -25.98
C GLU A 354 11.52 -8.12 -25.19
N ALA A 355 10.79 -9.22 -25.34
CA ALA A 355 9.56 -9.50 -24.60
C ALA A 355 9.83 -9.63 -23.10
N VAL A 356 10.87 -10.35 -22.70
CA VAL A 356 11.27 -10.47 -21.29
C VAL A 356 11.56 -9.10 -20.68
N TYR A 357 12.33 -8.28 -21.38
CA TYR A 357 12.79 -7.02 -20.82
C TYR A 357 11.75 -5.91 -20.97
N ARG A 358 11.28 -5.64 -22.21
CA ARG A 358 10.40 -4.51 -22.51
C ARG A 358 8.96 -4.79 -22.07
N ASP A 359 8.44 -6.00 -22.39
CA ASP A 359 7.02 -6.26 -22.24
C ASP A 359 6.69 -6.85 -20.84
N PHE A 360 7.70 -7.36 -20.11
CA PHE A 360 7.48 -7.87 -18.75
C PHE A 360 8.27 -7.08 -17.69
N TYR A 361 9.61 -6.99 -17.78
CA TYR A 361 10.42 -6.39 -16.71
C TYR A 361 10.15 -4.90 -16.52
N VAL A 362 10.06 -4.12 -17.62
CA VAL A 362 9.84 -2.66 -17.56
C VAL A 362 8.47 -2.32 -16.98
N TYR A 363 7.47 -3.18 -17.18
CA TYR A 363 6.13 -2.98 -16.60
C TYR A 363 6.10 -3.01 -15.06
N ARG A 364 7.19 -3.32 -14.40
CA ARG A 364 7.34 -3.20 -12.94
C ARG A 364 7.01 -1.79 -12.41
N GLY A 365 7.19 -0.78 -13.23
CA GLY A 365 6.93 0.62 -12.85
C GLY A 365 5.73 1.29 -13.52
N ALA A 366 4.96 0.56 -14.35
CA ALA A 366 3.99 1.18 -15.26
C ALA A 366 2.52 0.97 -14.88
N VAL A 367 2.21 0.06 -13.96
CA VAL A 367 0.82 -0.19 -13.53
C VAL A 367 0.61 0.30 -12.11
N PRO A 368 -0.45 1.01 -11.93
CA PRO A 368 -0.59 2.46 -11.99
C PRO A 368 0.50 3.13 -11.16
N GLU A 369 1.10 4.18 -11.68
CA GLU A 369 2.13 5.03 -11.06
C GLU A 369 2.70 4.54 -9.71
N GLN A 370 3.61 3.57 -9.76
CA GLN A 370 4.38 3.05 -8.64
C GLN A 370 3.57 2.92 -7.32
N PRO A 371 2.92 1.78 -7.06
CA PRO A 371 2.14 1.58 -5.83
C PRO A 371 2.89 1.94 -4.54
N ILE A 372 4.21 1.71 -4.51
CA ILE A 372 5.07 2.11 -3.38
C ILE A 372 5.15 3.64 -3.27
N GLY A 373 5.26 4.34 -4.40
CA GLY A 373 5.20 5.81 -4.43
C GLY A 373 3.86 6.33 -3.91
N GLU A 374 2.75 5.66 -4.21
CA GLU A 374 1.44 6.01 -3.67
C GLU A 374 1.30 5.71 -2.18
N LEU A 375 1.85 4.58 -1.71
CA LEU A 375 1.94 4.28 -0.29
C LEU A 375 2.71 5.38 0.44
N LYS A 376 3.89 5.75 -0.06
CA LYS A 376 4.75 6.79 0.55
C LYS A 376 4.13 8.18 0.42
N ASN A 377 3.85 8.64 -0.78
CA ASN A 377 3.42 10.02 -1.04
C ASN A 377 1.91 10.22 -0.84
N GLY A 378 1.10 9.24 -1.24
CA GLY A 378 -0.36 9.31 -1.15
C GLY A 378 -0.88 9.05 0.27
N LEU A 379 -0.45 7.97 0.90
CA LEU A 379 -0.88 7.58 2.24
C LEU A 379 0.13 7.95 3.33
N ARG A 380 1.31 8.46 2.98
CA ARG A 380 2.37 8.85 3.93
C ARG A 380 2.89 7.68 4.76
N ALA A 381 3.09 6.52 4.12
CA ALA A 381 3.56 5.32 4.79
C ALA A 381 4.98 5.45 5.39
N GLU A 382 5.76 6.43 4.90
CA GLU A 382 7.05 6.79 5.49
C GLU A 382 6.96 7.54 6.84
N ARG A 383 5.76 7.84 7.33
CA ARG A 383 5.60 8.51 8.63
C ARG A 383 5.37 7.52 9.77
N LEU A 384 6.37 6.69 10.02
CA LEU A 384 6.39 5.73 11.13
C LEU A 384 6.97 6.42 12.37
N SER A 385 6.11 7.05 13.17
CA SER A 385 6.51 7.93 14.30
C SER A 385 6.50 7.27 15.68
N ALA A 386 6.29 5.94 15.76
CA ALA A 386 6.38 5.22 17.02
C ALA A 386 7.84 4.96 17.44
N CYS A 387 8.14 4.97 18.74
CA CYS A 387 9.48 4.63 19.22
C CYS A 387 9.82 3.14 19.02
N GLY A 388 8.83 2.25 19.11
CA GLY A 388 9.00 0.80 19.04
C GLY A 388 8.85 0.25 17.63
N PHE A 389 9.76 -0.66 17.24
CA PHE A 389 9.80 -1.32 15.94
C PHE A 389 8.47 -2.03 15.58
N CYS A 390 7.93 -2.85 16.50
CA CYS A 390 6.68 -3.58 16.26
C CYS A 390 5.47 -2.66 16.10
N ALA A 391 5.44 -1.53 16.80
CA ALA A 391 4.38 -0.54 16.62
C ALA A 391 4.47 0.12 15.24
N ASN A 392 5.68 0.40 14.75
CA ASN A 392 5.90 0.89 13.39
C ASN A 392 5.56 -0.17 12.33
N ALA A 393 5.91 -1.44 12.56
CA ALA A 393 5.51 -2.54 11.67
C ALA A 393 3.98 -2.69 11.60
N PHE A 394 3.28 -2.55 12.72
CA PHE A 394 1.82 -2.53 12.76
C PHE A 394 1.25 -1.35 11.98
N ARG A 395 1.81 -0.14 12.15
CA ARG A 395 1.39 1.06 11.42
C ARG A 395 1.62 0.90 9.91
N LEU A 396 2.79 0.39 9.49
CA LEU A 396 3.07 0.12 8.09
C LEU A 396 2.00 -0.78 7.46
N LEU A 397 1.61 -1.84 8.16
CA LEU A 397 0.58 -2.75 7.68
C LEU A 397 -0.82 -2.13 7.66
N LEU A 398 -1.12 -1.16 8.53
CA LEU A 398 -2.36 -0.39 8.40
C LEU A 398 -2.37 0.49 7.14
N HIS A 399 -1.23 1.04 6.72
CA HIS A 399 -1.14 1.73 5.42
C HIS A 399 -1.37 0.74 4.25
N MET A 400 -0.87 -0.51 4.36
CA MET A 400 -1.15 -1.54 3.37
C MET A 400 -2.65 -1.87 3.29
N VAL A 401 -3.34 -1.99 4.44
CA VAL A 401 -4.79 -2.21 4.48
C VAL A 401 -5.55 -1.02 3.87
N ALA A 402 -5.16 0.21 4.21
CA ALA A 402 -5.74 1.41 3.62
C ALA A 402 -5.53 1.43 2.09
N TYR A 403 -4.34 1.05 1.62
CA TYR A 403 -4.05 0.97 0.19
C TYR A 403 -4.83 -0.17 -0.51
N ALA A 404 -5.01 -1.31 0.15
CA ALA A 404 -5.87 -2.38 -0.37
C ALA A 404 -7.30 -1.88 -0.59
N ILE A 405 -7.85 -1.08 0.32
CA ILE A 405 -9.17 -0.45 0.16
C ILE A 405 -9.16 0.51 -1.05
N VAL A 406 -8.09 1.28 -1.27
CA VAL A 406 -7.97 2.14 -2.46
C VAL A 406 -7.99 1.31 -3.74
N VAL A 407 -7.24 0.20 -3.79
CA VAL A 407 -7.22 -0.67 -4.98
C VAL A 407 -8.61 -1.27 -5.23
N LEU A 408 -9.29 -1.77 -4.19
CA LEU A 408 -10.66 -2.28 -4.30
C LEU A 408 -11.64 -1.19 -4.76
N PHE A 409 -11.46 0.05 -4.31
CA PHE A 409 -12.27 1.18 -4.75
C PHE A 409 -12.06 1.48 -6.24
N ARG A 410 -10.82 1.43 -6.73
CA ARG A 410 -10.50 1.56 -8.16
C ARG A 410 -11.09 0.41 -8.98
N GLU A 411 -11.01 -0.82 -8.49
CA GLU A 411 -11.63 -2.00 -9.13
C GLU A 411 -13.15 -1.88 -9.19
N ALA A 412 -13.79 -1.44 -8.11
CA ALA A 412 -15.24 -1.20 -8.07
C ALA A 412 -15.68 -0.09 -9.05
N THR A 413 -14.80 0.85 -9.32
CA THR A 413 -15.05 1.99 -10.21
C THR A 413 -14.34 1.85 -11.56
N ALA A 414 -13.97 0.64 -11.99
CA ALA A 414 -13.20 0.38 -13.22
C ALA A 414 -13.85 0.93 -14.49
N ALA A 415 -15.19 1.04 -14.52
CA ALA A 415 -15.94 1.65 -15.62
C ALA A 415 -15.82 3.19 -15.69
N ILE A 416 -15.13 3.82 -14.72
CA ILE A 416 -14.92 5.28 -14.65
C ILE A 416 -13.41 5.54 -14.70
N PRO A 417 -12.78 5.66 -15.89
CA PRO A 417 -11.33 5.73 -16.04
C PRO A 417 -10.67 6.84 -15.22
N GLU A 418 -11.31 8.00 -15.11
CA GLU A 418 -10.84 9.15 -14.34
C GLU A 418 -10.78 8.91 -12.82
N VAL A 419 -11.37 7.82 -12.32
CA VAL A 419 -11.30 7.36 -10.93
C VAL A 419 -10.41 6.12 -10.81
N ALA A 420 -10.61 5.16 -11.69
CA ALA A 420 -9.89 3.88 -11.69
C ALA A 420 -8.37 4.07 -11.82
N THR A 421 -7.92 5.08 -12.54
CA THR A 421 -6.49 5.38 -12.75
C THR A 421 -5.98 6.56 -11.90
N ALA A 422 -6.84 7.18 -11.10
CA ALA A 422 -6.46 8.33 -10.30
C ALA A 422 -5.52 7.94 -9.14
N SER A 423 -4.51 8.77 -8.89
CA SER A 423 -3.67 8.62 -7.70
C SER A 423 -4.48 8.84 -6.40
N VAL A 424 -3.99 8.33 -5.27
CA VAL A 424 -4.60 8.57 -3.94
C VAL A 424 -4.77 10.07 -3.67
N GLY A 425 -3.75 10.87 -4.02
CA GLY A 425 -3.82 12.32 -3.90
C GLY A 425 -4.94 12.94 -4.74
N THR A 426 -5.09 12.48 -5.98
CA THR A 426 -6.15 12.93 -6.90
C THR A 426 -7.54 12.51 -6.40
N LEU A 427 -7.70 11.25 -5.94
CA LEU A 427 -8.95 10.78 -5.34
C LEU A 427 -9.34 11.62 -4.14
N ARG A 428 -8.37 11.92 -3.27
CA ARG A 428 -8.57 12.75 -2.09
C ARG A 428 -9.04 14.15 -2.46
N GLN A 429 -8.36 14.82 -3.37
CA GLN A 429 -8.71 16.20 -3.76
C GLN A 429 -10.03 16.29 -4.52
N ARG A 430 -10.30 15.33 -5.41
CA ARG A 430 -11.46 15.42 -6.31
C ARG A 430 -12.74 14.83 -5.75
N LEU A 431 -12.64 13.81 -4.89
CA LEU A 431 -13.80 13.02 -4.47
C LEU A 431 -13.97 12.95 -2.96
N TRP A 432 -12.87 12.86 -2.18
CA TRP A 432 -12.99 12.58 -0.74
C TRP A 432 -13.04 13.86 0.09
N LYS A 433 -12.21 14.85 -0.21
CA LYS A 433 -12.21 16.15 0.48
C LYS A 433 -13.33 17.03 -0.09
N VAL A 434 -14.53 16.81 0.41
CA VAL A 434 -15.70 17.62 0.10
C VAL A 434 -16.37 18.04 1.40
N ALA A 435 -16.61 19.36 1.54
CA ALA A 435 -17.29 19.89 2.68
C ALA A 435 -18.79 19.57 2.62
N ALA A 436 -19.34 19.22 3.77
CA ALA A 436 -20.77 19.03 3.93
C ALA A 436 -21.24 19.56 5.28
N VAL A 437 -22.47 20.08 5.32
CA VAL A 437 -23.16 20.41 6.58
C VAL A 437 -23.92 19.18 7.04
N LEU A 438 -23.65 18.73 8.26
CA LEU A 438 -24.33 17.60 8.87
C LEU A 438 -25.56 18.07 9.63
N VAL A 439 -26.71 17.50 9.27
CA VAL A 439 -27.99 17.69 9.96
C VAL A 439 -28.49 16.33 10.43
N SER A 440 -28.63 16.17 11.73
CA SER A 440 -29.11 14.94 12.35
C SER A 440 -30.52 15.11 12.90
N GLY A 441 -31.35 14.10 12.72
CA GLY A 441 -32.68 14.00 13.29
C GLY A 441 -32.93 12.57 13.78
N ALA A 442 -34.05 12.35 14.47
CA ALA A 442 -34.36 11.09 15.15
C ALA A 442 -34.26 9.82 14.26
N ARG A 443 -34.43 9.95 12.95
CA ARG A 443 -34.45 8.79 12.01
C ARG A 443 -33.51 8.94 10.82
N ARG A 444 -32.88 10.08 10.61
CA ARG A 444 -32.09 10.38 9.41
C ARG A 444 -30.93 11.29 9.74
N ILE A 445 -29.80 11.02 9.13
CA ILE A 445 -28.64 11.89 9.07
C ILE A 445 -28.51 12.37 7.64
N TRP A 446 -28.44 13.67 7.45
CA TRP A 446 -28.21 14.32 6.17
C TRP A 446 -26.83 14.94 6.15
N LEU A 447 -26.12 14.77 5.02
CA LEU A 447 -24.94 15.54 4.71
C LEU A 447 -25.25 16.39 3.49
N HIS A 448 -25.40 17.68 3.70
CA HIS A 448 -25.68 18.65 2.64
C HIS A 448 -24.35 19.12 2.05
N VAL A 449 -24.07 18.64 0.84
CA VAL A 449 -22.92 19.06 0.04
C VAL A 449 -23.31 20.28 -0.79
N SER A 450 -22.33 21.15 -1.14
CA SER A 450 -22.59 22.32 -1.99
C SER A 450 -23.22 21.93 -3.32
N GLU A 451 -24.31 22.60 -3.71
CA GLU A 451 -24.95 22.45 -5.02
C GLU A 451 -24.05 22.85 -6.18
N THR A 452 -23.04 23.69 -5.92
CA THR A 452 -22.07 24.16 -6.91
C THR A 452 -20.82 23.29 -6.98
N TRP A 453 -20.77 22.15 -6.26
CA TRP A 453 -19.60 21.28 -6.29
C TRP A 453 -19.39 20.65 -7.68
N PRO A 454 -18.24 20.90 -8.35
CA PRO A 454 -18.04 20.50 -9.74
C PRO A 454 -18.05 18.99 -10.00
N GLN A 455 -17.79 18.19 -8.96
CA GLN A 455 -17.67 16.73 -9.08
C GLN A 455 -18.96 16.00 -8.69
N GLN A 456 -20.07 16.67 -8.52
CA GLN A 456 -21.36 16.07 -8.14
C GLN A 456 -21.76 14.91 -9.05
N GLY A 457 -21.73 15.12 -10.38
CA GLY A 457 -22.06 14.08 -11.35
C GLY A 457 -21.10 12.88 -11.31
N LEU A 458 -19.80 13.13 -11.10
CA LEU A 458 -18.81 12.08 -10.95
C LEU A 458 -19.07 11.27 -9.68
N TRP A 459 -19.36 11.93 -8.57
CA TRP A 459 -19.63 11.28 -7.29
C TRP A 459 -20.86 10.36 -7.35
N VAL A 460 -21.93 10.79 -8.03
CA VAL A 460 -23.13 9.96 -8.26
C VAL A 460 -22.78 8.69 -9.06
N ARG A 461 -22.01 8.82 -10.15
CA ARG A 461 -21.54 7.66 -10.94
C ARG A 461 -20.69 6.71 -10.08
N VAL A 462 -19.81 7.24 -9.24
CA VAL A 462 -19.00 6.47 -8.31
C VAL A 462 -19.88 5.68 -7.36
N GLN A 463 -20.89 6.31 -6.75
CA GLN A 463 -21.83 5.62 -5.85
C GLN A 463 -22.58 4.49 -6.55
N GLN A 464 -23.05 4.71 -7.76
CA GLN A 464 -23.72 3.67 -8.56
C GLN A 464 -22.78 2.50 -8.87
N ALA A 465 -21.52 2.77 -9.25
CA ALA A 465 -20.53 1.73 -9.51
C ALA A 465 -20.20 0.93 -8.24
N VAL A 466 -20.02 1.60 -7.11
CA VAL A 466 -19.80 0.96 -5.81
C VAL A 466 -21.01 0.08 -5.42
N GLN A 467 -22.22 0.57 -5.55
CA GLN A 467 -23.43 -0.21 -5.26
C GLN A 467 -23.53 -1.45 -6.15
N ALA A 468 -23.24 -1.33 -7.45
CA ALA A 468 -23.25 -2.47 -8.38
C ALA A 468 -22.17 -3.51 -8.00
N PHE A 469 -20.99 -3.07 -7.57
CA PHE A 469 -19.92 -3.96 -7.10
C PHE A 469 -20.33 -4.68 -5.81
N VAL A 470 -20.93 -3.97 -4.85
CA VAL A 470 -21.40 -4.53 -3.60
C VAL A 470 -22.51 -5.55 -3.83
N ALA A 471 -23.51 -5.25 -4.68
CA ALA A 471 -24.57 -6.19 -5.02
C ALA A 471 -23.98 -7.49 -5.61
N TRP A 472 -23.05 -7.37 -6.56
CA TRP A 472 -22.36 -8.54 -7.08
C TRP A 472 -21.61 -9.34 -5.98
N TRP A 473 -20.97 -8.63 -5.04
CA TRP A 473 -20.25 -9.27 -3.92
C TRP A 473 -21.20 -10.06 -2.99
N GLU A 474 -22.35 -9.48 -2.64
CA GLU A 474 -23.36 -10.09 -1.78
C GLU A 474 -24.01 -11.31 -2.44
N ASP A 475 -24.34 -11.24 -3.73
CA ASP A 475 -24.87 -12.38 -4.51
C ASP A 475 -23.88 -13.55 -4.50
N ARG A 476 -22.59 -13.30 -4.66
CA ARG A 476 -21.56 -14.34 -4.60
C ARG A 476 -21.44 -14.98 -3.23
N ALA A 477 -21.56 -14.21 -2.16
CA ALA A 477 -21.53 -14.73 -0.79
C ALA A 477 -22.71 -15.66 -0.52
N VAL A 478 -23.88 -15.35 -1.07
CA VAL A 478 -25.07 -16.21 -0.97
C VAL A 478 -24.88 -17.53 -1.74
N LEU A 479 -24.33 -17.47 -2.96
CA LEU A 479 -24.04 -18.66 -3.76
C LEU A 479 -23.00 -19.57 -3.09
N ALA A 480 -21.92 -19.02 -2.57
CA ALA A 480 -20.88 -19.77 -1.87
C ALA A 480 -21.42 -20.44 -0.57
N ALA A 481 -22.34 -19.78 0.13
CA ALA A 481 -23.00 -20.37 1.30
C ALA A 481 -23.97 -21.50 0.95
N ALA A 482 -24.61 -21.44 -0.23
CA ALA A 482 -25.53 -22.48 -0.71
C ALA A 482 -24.78 -23.74 -1.22
N GLU A 483 -23.53 -23.57 -1.70
CA GLU A 483 -22.68 -24.67 -2.17
C GLU A 483 -21.88 -25.36 -1.05
N ALA A 484 -21.84 -24.76 0.15
CA ALA A 484 -21.16 -25.37 1.29
C ALA A 484 -21.90 -26.66 1.73
N PRO A 485 -21.22 -27.80 1.90
CA PRO A 485 -21.84 -29.02 2.40
C PRO A 485 -22.44 -28.78 3.79
N PRO A 486 -23.59 -29.35 4.10
CA PRO A 486 -24.18 -29.24 5.43
C PRO A 486 -23.22 -29.80 6.49
N MET A 487 -23.00 -29.03 7.56
CA MET A 487 -22.13 -29.40 8.68
C MET A 487 -22.69 -30.62 9.43
#